data_008f81bfd231c2ccae3273fa4d745ee8
#
_entry.id   008f81bfd231c2ccae3273fa4d745ee8
#
_cell.length_a   1.000
_cell.length_b   1.000
_cell.length_c   1.000
_cell.angle_alpha   90.00
_cell.angle_beta   90.00
_cell.angle_gamma   90.00
#
_symmetry.space_group_name_H-M   'P 1'
#
loop_
_entity.id
_entity.type
_entity.pdbx_description
1 polymer ?
#
loop_
_entity_poly.entity_id
_entity_poly.type
_entity_poly.pdbx_seq_one_letter_code
_entity_poly.pdbx_strand_id
1 'polypeptide(L)'
;IPQNDASLLLINSGMAPMKPWFTGEQEPPRHRVTTCQKCIRTGDIENIGHTARHGTYFEMLGNFSFGDYFKRDAIHWAWEFLTSPEWVGLEADRLYPSVFAGNETTPADDEAFRIWNEEIGIPAERIFKFGKEDNFWEHGSGPCGPCSEIYYDRGPEWGCGKPGCTVGCDCDRYIEVWNIVFSQFDNDGEGHYTELKQ
;
A
#
# COMPACT_ATOMS: atom_id res chain seq x y z
N ILE A 1 -21.48 3.29 6.16
CA ILE A 1 -21.84 4.46 5.32
C ILE A 1 -21.07 5.64 5.87
N PRO A 2 -20.30 6.35 5.03
CA PRO A 2 -19.60 7.56 5.42
C PRO A 2 -20.61 8.61 5.92
N GLN A 3 -20.33 9.23 7.06
CA GLN A 3 -21.24 10.24 7.62
C GLN A 3 -20.87 11.66 7.18
N ASN A 4 -19.59 11.88 6.80
CA ASN A 4 -19.04 13.21 6.55
C ASN A 4 -18.27 13.31 5.21
N ASP A 5 -18.43 12.36 4.31
CA ASP A 5 -17.78 12.38 2.99
C ASP A 5 -18.80 12.11 1.90
N ALA A 6 -19.20 13.16 1.18
CA ALA A 6 -20.16 13.08 0.09
C ALA A 6 -19.59 12.43 -1.19
N SER A 7 -18.26 12.24 -1.26
CA SER A 7 -17.59 11.61 -2.40
C SER A 7 -17.66 10.08 -2.35
N LEU A 8 -18.01 9.51 -1.20
CA LEU A 8 -18.03 8.06 -0.99
C LEU A 8 -19.43 7.56 -0.61
N LEU A 9 -19.98 6.65 -1.39
CA LEU A 9 -21.20 5.93 -1.04
C LEU A 9 -20.96 4.90 0.08
N LEU A 10 -19.80 4.24 0.02
CA LEU A 10 -19.37 3.20 0.96
C LEU A 10 -17.92 3.44 1.36
N ILE A 11 -17.53 3.04 2.56
CA ILE A 11 -16.12 3.03 2.96
C ILE A 11 -15.40 1.91 2.20
N ASN A 12 -14.41 2.27 1.41
CA ASN A 12 -13.68 1.37 0.54
C ASN A 12 -12.18 1.22 0.90
N SER A 13 -11.72 1.98 1.89
CA SER A 13 -10.33 1.91 2.39
C SER A 13 -10.22 2.35 3.84
N GLY A 14 -9.15 1.95 4.50
CA GLY A 14 -8.85 2.33 5.88
C GLY A 14 -8.58 3.83 6.06
N MET A 15 -8.06 4.49 5.03
CA MET A 15 -7.73 5.92 5.06
C MET A 15 -8.97 6.82 4.87
N ALA A 16 -10.03 6.33 4.22
CA ALA A 16 -11.19 7.15 3.89
C ALA A 16 -11.79 7.93 5.08
N PRO A 17 -11.97 7.34 6.28
CA PRO A 17 -12.48 8.09 7.43
C PRO A 17 -11.51 9.13 8.01
N MET A 18 -10.24 9.10 7.60
CA MET A 18 -9.15 9.91 8.17
C MET A 18 -8.73 11.07 7.27
N LYS A 19 -9.37 11.24 6.10
CA LYS A 19 -9.07 12.34 5.19
C LYS A 19 -8.95 13.70 5.89
N PRO A 20 -9.89 14.12 6.78
CA PRO A 20 -9.80 15.41 7.44
C PRO A 20 -8.57 15.63 8.31
N TRP A 21 -7.97 14.52 8.80
CA TRP A 21 -6.73 14.57 9.59
C TRP A 21 -5.49 14.72 8.69
N PHE A 22 -5.51 14.10 7.53
CA PHE A 22 -4.43 14.23 6.54
C PHE A 22 -4.45 15.60 5.84
N THR A 23 -5.62 16.18 5.61
CA THR A 23 -5.77 17.52 5.02
C THR A 23 -5.54 18.65 6.02
N GLY A 24 -5.46 18.33 7.32
CA GLY A 24 -5.34 19.34 8.38
C GLY A 24 -6.63 20.09 8.69
N GLU A 25 -7.78 19.65 8.15
CA GLU A 25 -9.12 20.22 8.50
C GLU A 25 -9.48 19.93 9.96
N GLN A 26 -8.98 18.82 10.49
CA GLN A 26 -9.18 18.41 11.87
C GLN A 26 -7.88 17.88 12.46
N GLU A 27 -7.67 18.19 13.74
CA GLU A 27 -6.55 17.60 14.48
C GLU A 27 -6.79 16.10 14.70
N PRO A 28 -5.77 15.24 14.43
CA PRO A 28 -5.91 13.82 14.72
C PRO A 28 -5.95 13.58 16.23
N PRO A 29 -6.69 12.56 16.71
CA PRO A 29 -6.79 12.27 18.13
C PRO A 29 -5.45 11.81 18.73
N ARG A 30 -4.54 11.30 17.88
CA ARG A 30 -3.19 10.87 18.19
C ARG A 30 -2.31 10.94 16.94
N HIS A 31 -1.01 11.11 17.12
CA HIS A 31 -0.05 11.08 16.00
C HIS A 31 0.14 9.68 15.41
N ARG A 32 -0.07 8.62 16.20
CA ARG A 32 -0.02 7.21 15.76
C ARG A 32 -1.38 6.58 15.96
N VAL A 33 -1.94 6.05 14.89
CA VAL A 33 -3.27 5.41 14.91
C VAL A 33 -3.19 4.07 14.20
N THR A 34 -3.79 3.04 14.81
CA THR A 34 -4.03 1.76 14.15
C THR A 34 -5.52 1.48 14.08
N THR A 35 -5.97 0.85 13.01
CA THR A 35 -7.38 0.57 12.76
C THR A 35 -7.60 -0.82 12.20
N CYS A 36 -8.83 -1.28 12.37
CA CYS A 36 -9.42 -2.39 11.62
C CYS A 36 -10.72 -1.85 11.02
N GLN A 37 -10.66 -1.37 9.77
CA GLN A 37 -11.78 -0.72 9.09
C GLN A 37 -12.55 -1.71 8.23
N LYS A 38 -13.86 -1.84 8.47
CA LYS A 38 -14.77 -2.57 7.58
C LYS A 38 -14.95 -1.82 6.27
N CYS A 39 -14.64 -2.52 5.17
CA CYS A 39 -14.66 -1.96 3.81
C CYS A 39 -15.56 -2.75 2.90
N ILE A 40 -16.15 -2.05 1.93
CA ILE A 40 -16.90 -2.65 0.82
C ILE A 40 -16.36 -2.09 -0.50
N ARG A 41 -15.94 -3.00 -1.39
CA ARG A 41 -15.57 -2.69 -2.79
C ARG A 41 -16.47 -3.47 -3.73
N THR A 42 -17.13 -2.78 -4.64
CA THR A 42 -18.03 -3.38 -5.63
C THR A 42 -17.39 -3.50 -7.01
N GLY A 43 -16.29 -2.77 -7.28
CA GLY A 43 -15.55 -2.86 -8.55
C GLY A 43 -14.97 -4.24 -8.82
N ASP A 44 -14.70 -5.01 -7.76
CA ASP A 44 -14.09 -6.34 -7.87
C ASP A 44 -15.13 -7.48 -7.97
N ILE A 45 -16.43 -7.17 -8.09
CA ILE A 45 -17.50 -8.18 -8.00
C ILE A 45 -17.37 -9.26 -9.09
N GLU A 46 -16.88 -8.90 -10.27
CA GLU A 46 -16.67 -9.84 -11.38
C GLU A 46 -15.51 -10.81 -11.13
N ASN A 47 -14.60 -10.46 -10.24
CA ASN A 47 -13.45 -11.28 -9.86
C ASN A 47 -13.76 -12.26 -8.72
N ILE A 48 -14.92 -12.12 -8.07
CA ILE A 48 -15.33 -12.97 -6.95
C ILE A 48 -15.50 -14.41 -7.42
N GLY A 49 -14.77 -15.31 -6.76
CA GLY A 49 -14.77 -16.73 -7.12
C GLY A 49 -13.86 -17.11 -8.30
N HIS A 50 -13.24 -16.12 -8.95
CA HIS A 50 -12.26 -16.33 -10.02
C HIS A 50 -10.81 -16.15 -9.54
N THR A 51 -10.61 -15.34 -8.53
CA THR A 51 -9.31 -15.11 -7.88
C THR A 51 -9.42 -15.39 -6.38
N ALA A 52 -8.30 -15.74 -5.75
CA ALA A 52 -8.26 -15.99 -4.30
C ALA A 52 -8.22 -14.71 -3.47
N ARG A 53 -7.90 -13.55 -4.08
CA ARG A 53 -7.61 -12.29 -3.40
C ARG A 53 -8.74 -11.26 -3.39
N HIS A 54 -9.84 -11.47 -4.15
CA HIS A 54 -10.93 -10.51 -4.22
C HIS A 54 -12.11 -10.90 -3.35
N GLY A 55 -12.59 -9.92 -2.57
CA GLY A 55 -13.81 -10.00 -1.78
C GLY A 55 -14.54 -8.66 -1.82
N THR A 56 -15.88 -8.67 -1.83
CA THR A 56 -16.67 -7.43 -1.80
C THR A 56 -16.71 -6.80 -0.43
N TYR A 57 -16.61 -7.59 0.63
CA TYR A 57 -16.51 -7.15 2.02
C TYR A 57 -15.21 -7.69 2.62
N PHE A 58 -14.47 -6.82 3.28
CA PHE A 58 -13.23 -7.16 3.97
C PHE A 58 -12.94 -6.18 5.09
N GLU A 59 -12.04 -6.55 5.98
CA GLU A 59 -11.50 -5.66 7.02
C GLU A 59 -10.10 -5.26 6.63
N MET A 60 -9.87 -3.94 6.51
CA MET A 60 -8.55 -3.39 6.22
C MET A 60 -7.87 -3.00 7.53
N LEU A 61 -6.78 -3.68 7.82
CA LEU A 61 -5.88 -3.29 8.92
C LEU A 61 -5.08 -2.07 8.46
N GLY A 62 -4.99 -1.06 9.30
CA GLY A 62 -4.31 0.18 8.96
C GLY A 62 -3.37 0.64 10.07
N ASN A 63 -2.29 1.30 9.66
CA ASN A 63 -1.38 2.03 10.53
C ASN A 63 -1.13 3.40 9.90
N PHE A 64 -1.30 4.45 10.68
CA PHE A 64 -1.27 5.83 10.20
C PHE A 64 -0.37 6.67 11.09
N SER A 65 0.42 7.54 10.44
CA SER A 65 1.29 8.51 11.09
C SER A 65 0.88 9.93 10.68
N PHE A 66 0.68 10.78 11.65
CA PHE A 66 0.37 12.19 11.45
C PHE A 66 1.55 13.02 12.01
N GLY A 67 2.59 13.18 11.17
CA GLY A 67 3.80 13.91 11.54
C GLY A 67 4.65 13.25 12.63
N ASP A 68 4.74 11.92 12.66
CA ASP A 68 5.50 11.17 13.66
C ASP A 68 6.54 10.25 12.97
N TYR A 69 6.15 9.07 12.49
CA TYR A 69 7.04 8.18 11.74
C TYR A 69 6.79 8.26 10.24
N PHE A 70 7.79 7.87 9.46
CA PHE A 70 7.67 7.86 8.00
C PHE A 70 8.26 6.60 7.39
N LYS A 71 8.80 6.63 6.16
CA LYS A 71 9.21 5.47 5.36
C LYS A 71 10.04 4.45 6.12
N ARG A 72 11.11 4.91 6.76
CA ARG A 72 12.07 4.04 7.42
C ARG A 72 11.41 3.17 8.49
N ASP A 73 10.75 3.81 9.44
CA ASP A 73 10.10 3.09 10.54
C ASP A 73 8.94 2.23 10.05
N ALA A 74 8.12 2.75 9.11
CA ALA A 74 7.00 2.00 8.54
C ALA A 74 7.47 0.71 7.85
N ILE A 75 8.54 0.77 7.05
CA ILE A 75 9.10 -0.40 6.37
C ILE A 75 9.68 -1.40 7.38
N HIS A 76 10.44 -0.93 8.36
CA HIS A 76 11.02 -1.81 9.39
C HIS A 76 9.94 -2.53 10.20
N TRP A 77 8.89 -1.81 10.63
CA TRP A 77 7.79 -2.42 11.39
C TRP A 77 6.93 -3.36 10.56
N ALA A 78 6.69 -3.03 9.30
CA ALA A 78 5.97 -3.93 8.40
C ALA A 78 6.76 -5.24 8.19
N TRP A 79 8.07 -5.13 7.99
CA TRP A 79 8.92 -6.31 7.85
C TRP A 79 8.96 -7.16 9.12
N GLU A 80 9.17 -6.54 10.28
CA GLU A 80 9.14 -7.23 11.57
C GLU A 80 7.79 -7.92 11.79
N PHE A 81 6.69 -7.20 11.59
CA PHE A 81 5.35 -7.74 11.78
C PHE A 81 5.07 -8.95 10.90
N LEU A 82 5.49 -8.90 9.62
CA LEU A 82 5.24 -10.00 8.70
C LEU A 82 6.16 -11.21 8.96
N THR A 83 7.41 -10.99 9.33
CA THR A 83 8.42 -12.07 9.39
C THR A 83 8.67 -12.64 10.78
N SER A 84 8.43 -11.87 11.84
CA SER A 84 8.66 -12.36 13.21
C SER A 84 7.66 -13.46 13.58
N PRO A 85 8.15 -14.57 14.17
CA PRO A 85 7.28 -15.65 14.65
C PRO A 85 6.39 -15.24 15.82
N GLU A 86 6.66 -14.10 16.47
CA GLU A 86 5.80 -13.52 17.51
C GLU A 86 4.55 -12.86 16.92
N TRP A 87 4.55 -12.56 15.61
CA TRP A 87 3.46 -11.93 14.90
C TRP A 87 2.91 -12.85 13.80
N VAL A 88 3.10 -12.49 12.52
CA VAL A 88 2.56 -13.27 11.40
C VAL A 88 3.45 -14.48 11.05
N GLY A 89 4.79 -14.33 11.11
CA GLY A 89 5.74 -15.42 10.92
C GLY A 89 5.84 -15.94 9.50
N LEU A 90 5.67 -15.07 8.48
CA LEU A 90 5.87 -15.44 7.09
C LEU A 90 7.36 -15.67 6.79
N GLU A 91 7.63 -16.59 5.87
CA GLU A 91 8.98 -16.86 5.40
C GLU A 91 9.52 -15.66 4.61
N ALA A 92 10.61 -15.06 5.11
CA ALA A 92 11.20 -13.84 4.56
C ALA A 92 11.68 -14.00 3.10
N ASP A 93 12.05 -15.20 2.69
CA ASP A 93 12.50 -15.53 1.32
C ASP A 93 11.34 -15.60 0.31
N ARG A 94 10.11 -15.64 0.79
CA ARG A 94 8.87 -15.60 -0.02
C ARG A 94 8.24 -14.21 -0.11
N LEU A 95 8.83 -13.20 0.53
CA LEU A 95 8.36 -11.83 0.49
C LEU A 95 9.14 -11.00 -0.54
N TYR A 96 8.41 -10.25 -1.35
CA TYR A 96 8.93 -9.44 -2.45
C TYR A 96 8.35 -8.03 -2.36
N PRO A 97 9.13 -7.03 -1.96
CA PRO A 97 8.65 -5.64 -1.97
C PRO A 97 8.68 -5.04 -3.37
N SER A 98 7.80 -4.08 -3.59
CA SER A 98 7.86 -3.18 -4.73
C SER A 98 8.00 -1.73 -4.29
N VAL A 99 8.48 -0.87 -5.18
CA VAL A 99 8.63 0.57 -4.97
C VAL A 99 8.27 1.32 -6.23
N PHE A 100 7.92 2.59 -6.09
CA PHE A 100 7.59 3.44 -7.23
C PHE A 100 8.79 3.69 -8.14
N ALA A 101 8.63 3.39 -9.44
CA ALA A 101 9.67 3.55 -10.46
C ALA A 101 9.90 5.00 -10.89
N GLY A 102 9.02 5.93 -10.48
CA GLY A 102 9.00 7.29 -11.00
C GLY A 102 8.22 7.41 -12.32
N ASN A 103 7.93 8.64 -12.69
CA ASN A 103 7.36 9.02 -13.98
C ASN A 103 7.89 10.39 -14.41
N GLU A 104 7.30 11.01 -15.44
CA GLU A 104 7.74 12.31 -15.96
C GLU A 104 7.60 13.47 -14.93
N THR A 105 6.69 13.35 -13.98
CA THR A 105 6.37 14.41 -13.01
C THR A 105 6.86 14.13 -11.59
N THR A 106 7.06 12.87 -11.25
CA THR A 106 7.41 12.45 -9.89
C THR A 106 8.61 11.50 -9.94
N PRO A 107 9.69 11.77 -9.18
CA PRO A 107 10.88 10.92 -9.19
C PRO A 107 10.58 9.53 -8.60
N ALA A 108 11.45 8.57 -8.91
CA ALA A 108 11.43 7.25 -8.31
C ALA A 108 11.63 7.32 -6.79
N ASP A 109 11.05 6.37 -6.07
CA ASP A 109 11.24 6.27 -4.61
C ASP A 109 12.52 5.50 -4.27
N ASP A 110 13.66 6.12 -4.58
CA ASP A 110 14.98 5.54 -4.28
C ASP A 110 15.24 5.42 -2.77
N GLU A 111 14.56 6.21 -1.94
CA GLU A 111 14.66 6.10 -0.48
C GLU A 111 14.05 4.79 0.01
N ALA A 112 12.83 4.45 -0.39
CA ALA A 112 12.20 3.18 -0.04
C ALA A 112 13.02 1.99 -0.60
N PHE A 113 13.52 2.10 -1.84
CA PHE A 113 14.40 1.08 -2.41
C PHE A 113 15.65 0.84 -1.55
N ARG A 114 16.32 1.93 -1.14
CA ARG A 114 17.52 1.85 -0.30
C ARG A 114 17.22 1.23 1.06
N ILE A 115 16.11 1.59 1.70
CA ILE A 115 15.71 1.01 2.99
C ILE A 115 15.49 -0.51 2.85
N TRP A 116 14.77 -0.96 1.83
CA TRP A 116 14.58 -2.38 1.59
C TRP A 116 15.89 -3.13 1.31
N ASN A 117 16.77 -2.54 0.49
CA ASN A 117 18.00 -3.19 0.07
C ASN A 117 19.11 -3.16 1.14
N GLU A 118 19.39 -1.97 1.69
CA GLU A 118 20.54 -1.79 2.57
C GLU A 118 20.21 -2.01 4.05
N GLU A 119 19.01 -1.63 4.51
CA GLU A 119 18.67 -1.70 5.93
C GLU A 119 17.93 -3.01 6.28
N ILE A 120 17.00 -3.45 5.45
CA ILE A 120 16.29 -4.73 5.62
C ILE A 120 17.14 -5.88 5.08
N GLY A 121 17.99 -5.62 4.05
CA GLY A 121 18.88 -6.62 3.47
C GLY A 121 18.27 -7.46 2.37
N ILE A 122 17.20 -6.99 1.72
CA ILE A 122 16.59 -7.70 0.59
C ILE A 122 17.46 -7.49 -0.67
N PRO A 123 17.87 -8.56 -1.36
CA PRO A 123 18.63 -8.45 -2.61
C PRO A 123 17.88 -7.57 -3.64
N ALA A 124 18.62 -6.72 -4.36
CA ALA A 124 18.06 -5.76 -5.30
C ALA A 124 17.17 -6.40 -6.38
N GLU A 125 17.50 -7.62 -6.80
CA GLU A 125 16.73 -8.41 -7.78
C GLU A 125 15.38 -8.91 -7.25
N ARG A 126 15.14 -8.81 -5.94
CA ARG A 126 13.86 -9.14 -5.29
C ARG A 126 13.02 -7.91 -5.00
N ILE A 127 13.51 -6.70 -5.29
CA ILE A 127 12.79 -5.44 -5.13
C ILE A 127 12.30 -5.00 -6.50
N PHE A 128 10.99 -4.99 -6.69
CA PHE A 128 10.37 -4.65 -7.97
C PHE A 128 10.12 -3.16 -8.06
N LYS A 129 10.18 -2.62 -9.29
CA LYS A 129 9.89 -1.21 -9.57
C LYS A 129 8.70 -1.13 -10.50
N PHE A 130 7.58 -0.59 -10.02
CA PHE A 130 6.36 -0.46 -10.82
C PHE A 130 5.97 1.01 -11.00
N GLY A 131 5.11 1.24 -11.97
CA GLY A 131 4.62 2.56 -12.32
C GLY A 131 3.55 3.09 -11.38
N LYS A 132 2.87 4.13 -11.86
CA LYS A 132 1.84 4.83 -11.08
C LYS A 132 0.62 3.95 -10.80
N GLU A 133 0.33 2.98 -11.65
CA GLU A 133 -0.83 2.11 -11.50
C GLU A 133 -0.74 1.21 -10.26
N ASP A 134 0.48 0.81 -9.88
CA ASP A 134 0.72 -0.11 -8.77
C ASP A 134 1.33 0.61 -7.55
N ASN A 135 2.36 1.43 -7.76
CA ASN A 135 3.14 1.99 -6.65
C ASN A 135 2.98 3.51 -6.44
N PHE A 136 1.84 4.07 -6.82
CA PHE A 136 1.48 5.44 -6.46
C PHE A 136 0.01 5.53 -6.08
N TRP A 137 -0.26 5.80 -4.81
CA TRP A 137 -1.62 5.88 -4.31
C TRP A 137 -2.18 7.29 -4.42
N GLU A 138 -3.33 7.42 -5.05
CA GLU A 138 -4.13 8.65 -5.10
C GLU A 138 -5.63 8.30 -5.18
N HIS A 139 -6.47 9.15 -4.65
CA HIS A 139 -7.91 8.99 -4.74
C HIS A 139 -8.61 10.35 -4.85
N GLY A 140 -8.88 10.77 -6.08
CA GLY A 140 -9.43 12.09 -6.38
C GLY A 140 -8.46 13.20 -5.98
N SER A 141 -8.97 14.27 -5.36
CA SER A 141 -8.17 15.31 -4.75
C SER A 141 -7.79 14.95 -3.32
N GLY A 142 -6.66 15.47 -2.84
CA GLY A 142 -6.16 15.29 -1.48
C GLY A 142 -4.83 14.56 -1.38
N PRO A 143 -4.48 14.08 -0.17
CA PRO A 143 -3.20 13.44 0.10
C PRO A 143 -2.94 12.24 -0.80
N CYS A 144 -1.75 12.18 -1.38
CA CYS A 144 -1.32 11.12 -2.27
C CYS A 144 0.21 10.92 -2.19
N GLY A 145 0.72 9.89 -2.82
CA GLY A 145 2.16 9.68 -2.88
C GLY A 145 2.57 8.27 -3.30
N PRO A 146 3.88 8.04 -3.43
CA PRO A 146 4.40 6.73 -3.73
C PRO A 146 4.02 5.74 -2.63
N CYS A 147 3.93 4.48 -3.01
CA CYS A 147 3.72 3.40 -2.06
C CYS A 147 4.67 2.25 -2.32
N SER A 148 4.84 1.44 -1.29
CA SER A 148 5.60 0.19 -1.35
C SER A 148 4.67 -0.95 -0.99
N GLU A 149 4.47 -1.85 -1.92
CA GLU A 149 3.67 -3.04 -1.70
C GLU A 149 4.57 -4.22 -1.32
N ILE A 150 4.06 -5.14 -0.52
CA ILE A 150 4.73 -6.36 -0.14
C ILE A 150 3.91 -7.53 -0.66
N TYR A 151 4.52 -8.33 -1.53
CA TYR A 151 3.91 -9.52 -2.12
C TYR A 151 4.43 -10.79 -1.47
N TYR A 152 3.55 -11.76 -1.28
CA TYR A 152 3.89 -13.09 -0.79
C TYR A 152 3.79 -14.11 -1.93
N ASP A 153 4.87 -14.85 -2.18
CA ASP A 153 4.90 -15.97 -3.15
C ASP A 153 4.25 -17.21 -2.53
N ARG A 154 3.08 -17.56 -2.98
CA ARG A 154 2.35 -18.76 -2.54
C ARG A 154 2.93 -20.05 -3.08
N GLY A 155 3.78 -19.96 -4.10
CA GLY A 155 4.40 -21.10 -4.75
C GLY A 155 3.94 -21.28 -6.21
N PRO A 156 4.73 -22.03 -7.00
CA PRO A 156 4.46 -22.21 -8.42
C PRO A 156 3.13 -22.92 -8.75
N GLU A 157 2.60 -23.68 -7.81
CA GLU A 157 1.30 -24.37 -7.95
C GLU A 157 0.12 -23.41 -8.05
N TRP A 158 0.27 -22.17 -7.57
CA TRP A 158 -0.71 -21.09 -7.67
C TRP A 158 -0.48 -20.17 -8.87
N GLY A 159 0.58 -20.44 -9.62
CA GLY A 159 0.95 -19.63 -10.78
C GLY A 159 0.15 -19.94 -12.03
N CYS A 160 0.20 -19.02 -13.00
CA CYS A 160 -0.46 -19.18 -14.31
C CYS A 160 0.20 -20.22 -15.23
N GLY A 161 1.31 -20.84 -14.83
CA GLY A 161 2.08 -21.80 -15.63
C GLY A 161 2.80 -21.19 -16.84
N LYS A 162 2.74 -19.88 -17.05
CA LYS A 162 3.40 -19.20 -18.16
C LYS A 162 4.88 -18.92 -17.83
N PRO A 163 5.78 -19.01 -18.83
CA PRO A 163 7.14 -18.49 -18.68
C PRO A 163 7.12 -17.00 -18.31
N GLY A 164 7.96 -16.61 -17.33
CA GLY A 164 8.02 -15.22 -16.89
C GLY A 164 6.96 -14.82 -15.85
N CYS A 165 6.24 -15.78 -15.26
CA CYS A 165 5.38 -15.54 -14.09
C CYS A 165 6.24 -14.96 -12.95
N THR A 166 5.96 -13.71 -12.56
CA THR A 166 6.69 -12.94 -11.56
C THR A 166 5.77 -12.04 -10.76
N VAL A 167 6.27 -11.27 -9.81
CA VAL A 167 5.50 -10.23 -9.10
C VAL A 167 4.90 -9.26 -10.11
N GLY A 168 3.63 -8.86 -9.88
CA GLY A 168 2.83 -8.08 -10.83
C GLY A 168 2.07 -8.92 -11.87
N CYS A 169 2.20 -10.26 -11.84
CA CYS A 169 1.35 -11.13 -12.65
C CYS A 169 -0.06 -11.23 -12.05
N ASP A 170 -1.10 -11.18 -12.89
CA ASP A 170 -2.52 -11.27 -12.47
C ASP A 170 -2.94 -12.63 -11.90
N CYS A 171 -2.02 -13.60 -11.82
CA CYS A 171 -2.32 -14.89 -11.23
C CYS A 171 -2.26 -14.85 -9.70
N ASP A 172 -2.72 -15.94 -9.07
CA ASP A 172 -2.80 -16.05 -7.61
C ASP A 172 -1.48 -16.47 -6.93
N ARG A 173 -0.36 -16.50 -7.65
CA ARG A 173 0.94 -16.86 -7.07
C ARG A 173 1.47 -15.78 -6.14
N TYR A 174 1.56 -14.54 -6.63
CA TYR A 174 2.05 -13.42 -5.86
C TYR A 174 0.87 -12.57 -5.40
N ILE A 175 0.57 -12.61 -4.11
CA ILE A 175 -0.51 -11.83 -3.54
C ILE A 175 0.03 -10.66 -2.71
N GLU A 176 -0.54 -9.49 -2.93
CA GLU A 176 -0.28 -8.33 -2.10
C GLU A 176 -0.80 -8.58 -0.69
N VAL A 177 0.08 -8.48 0.32
CA VAL A 177 -0.27 -8.65 1.73
C VAL A 177 -0.19 -7.35 2.51
N TRP A 178 0.48 -6.33 1.97
CA TRP A 178 0.56 -4.99 2.57
C TRP A 178 0.86 -3.94 1.52
N ASN A 179 0.18 -2.80 1.62
CA ASN A 179 0.49 -1.59 0.87
C ASN A 179 0.87 -0.48 1.86
N ILE A 180 2.12 -0.04 1.84
CA ILE A 180 2.64 1.05 2.67
C ILE A 180 2.61 2.33 1.85
N VAL A 181 1.63 3.19 2.12
CA VAL A 181 1.45 4.46 1.40
C VAL A 181 2.20 5.59 2.10
N PHE A 182 3.03 6.31 1.33
CA PHE A 182 3.78 7.48 1.78
C PHE A 182 3.10 8.75 1.26
N SER A 183 2.21 9.33 2.06
CA SER A 183 1.51 10.57 1.71
C SER A 183 2.48 11.74 1.73
N GLN A 184 3.10 12.03 0.58
CA GLN A 184 4.11 13.07 0.41
C GLN A 184 3.57 14.31 -0.30
N PHE A 185 2.46 14.15 -1.04
CA PHE A 185 1.90 15.19 -1.88
C PHE A 185 0.42 15.39 -1.58
N ASP A 186 -0.07 16.58 -1.92
CA ASP A 186 -1.48 16.91 -2.05
C ASP A 186 -1.80 17.13 -3.53
N ASN A 187 -2.80 16.43 -4.03
CA ASN A 187 -3.30 16.52 -5.41
C ASN A 187 -4.53 17.41 -5.44
N ASP A 188 -4.51 18.45 -6.28
CA ASP A 188 -5.65 19.37 -6.47
C ASP A 188 -6.83 18.75 -7.25
N GLY A 189 -6.66 17.55 -7.80
CA GLY A 189 -7.64 16.86 -8.65
C GLY A 189 -7.52 17.20 -10.14
N GLU A 190 -6.63 18.13 -10.51
CA GLU A 190 -6.30 18.50 -11.89
C GLU A 190 -4.92 17.96 -12.34
N GLY A 191 -4.28 17.19 -11.46
CA GLY A 191 -2.99 16.55 -11.74
C GLY A 191 -1.78 17.37 -11.29
N HIS A 192 -1.98 18.44 -10.51
CA HIS A 192 -0.88 19.18 -9.89
C HIS A 192 -0.64 18.67 -8.48
N TYR A 193 0.62 18.41 -8.15
CA TYR A 193 1.06 17.89 -6.88
C TYR A 193 1.84 18.93 -6.10
N THR A 194 1.44 19.20 -4.87
CA THR A 194 2.15 20.05 -3.93
C THR A 194 2.72 19.20 -2.80
N GLU A 195 3.99 19.37 -2.46
CA GLU A 195 4.59 18.64 -1.34
C GLU A 195 3.91 18.98 -0.03
N LEU A 196 3.51 17.93 0.71
CA LEU A 196 3.02 18.06 2.07
C LEU A 196 4.21 18.37 3.01
N LYS A 197 4.00 19.27 3.96
CA LYS A 197 4.95 19.48 5.04
C LYS A 197 4.92 18.26 5.97
N GLN A 198 6.05 17.61 6.07
CA GLN A 198 6.28 16.51 7.01
C GLN A 198 6.39 17.03 8.44
#